data_f142e9d5ec0b061fadc1b50821ae20dc
#
_entry.id   f142e9d5ec0b061fadc1b50821ae20dc
#
_cell.length_a   1.000
_cell.length_b   1.000
_cell.length_c   1.000
_cell.angle_alpha   90.00
_cell.angle_beta   90.00
_cell.angle_gamma   90.00
#
_symmetry.space_group_name_H-M   'P 1'
#
loop_
_entity.id
_entity.type
_entity.pdbx_description
1 polymer ?
#
loop_
_entity_poly.entity_id
_entity_poly.type
_entity_poly.pdbx_seq_one_letter_code
_entity_poly.pdbx_strand_id
1 'polypeptide(L)'
;MNAETPLFAEQFEAARPALPDGDASWRQLAFDRFTALGLPSQQREAWRYTSLATLRGELTGQALDSTALAETVAAQKIDGALHLVFVAGQFVPELSSTLEGIDGLSIGNLADSLDDTTVDQIVLAGGENPDEALVALNGALVSDGVVIAVAEGASVAQPIQL
;
A
#
# COMPACT_ATOMS: atom_id res chain seq x y z
N MET A 1 -0.28 3.49 26.96
CA MET A 1 0.15 2.40 26.06
C MET A 1 -1.10 1.57 25.83
N ASN A 2 -1.66 1.61 24.62
CA ASN A 2 -2.87 0.85 24.30
C ASN A 2 -2.52 -0.64 24.28
N ALA A 3 -3.41 -1.50 24.80
CA ALA A 3 -3.18 -2.95 24.91
C ALA A 3 -2.96 -3.68 23.57
N GLU A 4 -3.14 -2.97 22.45
CA GLU A 4 -3.04 -3.50 21.08
C GLU A 4 -1.65 -3.28 20.46
N THR A 5 -0.86 -2.35 20.97
CA THR A 5 0.49 -2.03 20.46
C THR A 5 1.46 -3.23 20.46
N PRO A 6 1.46 -4.13 21.47
CA PRO A 6 2.35 -5.28 21.46
C PRO A 6 2.12 -6.24 20.29
N LEU A 7 0.85 -6.50 19.92
CA LEU A 7 0.51 -7.38 18.82
C LEU A 7 1.03 -6.86 17.48
N PHE A 8 0.87 -5.57 17.20
CA PHE A 8 1.38 -4.97 15.97
C PHE A 8 2.91 -4.93 15.94
N ALA A 9 3.57 -4.80 17.10
CA ALA A 9 5.03 -4.86 17.18
C ALA A 9 5.58 -6.24 16.82
N GLU A 10 4.99 -7.29 17.36
CA GLU A 10 5.35 -8.67 17.03
C GLU A 10 5.14 -8.95 15.52
N GLN A 11 4.04 -8.50 14.96
CA GLN A 11 3.72 -8.69 13.54
C GLN A 11 4.66 -7.87 12.63
N PHE A 12 5.01 -6.66 13.00
CA PHE A 12 5.97 -5.84 12.27
C PHE A 12 7.34 -6.50 12.23
N GLU A 13 7.87 -6.93 13.37
CA GLU A 13 9.15 -7.63 13.44
C GLU A 13 9.15 -8.96 12.67
N ALA A 14 8.03 -9.69 12.71
CA ALA A 14 7.90 -10.94 11.95
C ALA A 14 7.81 -10.70 10.43
N ALA A 15 7.22 -9.60 9.98
CA ALA A 15 7.08 -9.26 8.57
C ALA A 15 8.37 -8.70 7.96
N ARG A 16 9.18 -7.95 8.72
CA ARG A 16 10.38 -7.23 8.23
C ARG A 16 11.29 -8.03 7.31
N PRO A 17 11.64 -9.29 7.60
CA PRO A 17 12.56 -10.05 6.72
C PRO A 17 12.02 -10.33 5.33
N ALA A 18 10.68 -10.26 5.15
CA ALA A 18 10.01 -10.51 3.88
C ALA A 18 9.64 -9.22 3.14
N LEU A 19 9.80 -8.06 3.79
CA LEU A 19 9.48 -6.78 3.16
C LEU A 19 10.63 -6.33 2.25
N PRO A 20 10.34 -5.72 1.09
CA PRO A 20 11.34 -5.03 0.29
C PRO A 20 12.04 -3.98 1.17
N ASP A 21 13.37 -3.96 1.15
CA ASP A 21 14.19 -3.11 2.03
C ASP A 21 13.69 -3.09 3.50
N GLY A 22 13.49 -4.28 4.06
CA GLY A 22 12.87 -4.46 5.39
C GLY A 22 13.63 -3.78 6.54
N ASP A 23 14.92 -3.51 6.37
CA ASP A 23 15.77 -2.83 7.36
C ASP A 23 15.85 -1.30 7.15
N ALA A 24 15.12 -0.75 6.17
CA ALA A 24 15.11 0.68 5.94
C ALA A 24 14.65 1.47 7.18
N SER A 25 15.38 2.51 7.51
CA SER A 25 15.12 3.34 8.71
C SER A 25 13.74 4.01 8.66
N TRP A 26 13.22 4.32 7.49
CA TRP A 26 11.91 4.91 7.31
C TRP A 26 10.77 3.98 7.76
N ARG A 27 10.92 2.65 7.62
CA ARG A 27 9.94 1.68 8.12
C ARG A 27 9.84 1.72 9.62
N GLN A 28 11.00 1.78 10.30
CA GLN A 28 11.02 1.91 11.75
C GLN A 28 10.39 3.24 12.21
N LEU A 29 10.74 4.34 11.55
CA LEU A 29 10.15 5.66 11.86
C LEU A 29 8.62 5.65 11.67
N ALA A 30 8.12 5.03 10.62
CA ALA A 30 6.68 4.89 10.38
C ALA A 30 6.02 4.04 11.47
N PHE A 31 6.65 2.92 11.88
CA PHE A 31 6.13 2.09 12.95
C PHE A 31 6.16 2.79 14.32
N ASP A 32 7.23 3.51 14.63
CA ASP A 32 7.34 4.30 15.87
C ASP A 32 6.24 5.36 15.94
N ARG A 33 5.94 6.00 14.80
CA ARG A 33 4.85 6.96 14.70
C ARG A 33 3.49 6.30 14.91
N PHE A 34 3.21 5.16 14.27
CA PHE A 34 2.00 4.39 14.53
C PHE A 34 1.86 4.06 16.02
N THR A 35 2.94 3.62 16.64
CA THR A 35 2.98 3.27 18.07
C THR A 35 2.66 4.48 18.96
N ALA A 36 3.17 5.66 18.60
CA ALA A 36 2.91 6.90 19.33
C ALA A 36 1.45 7.37 19.20
N LEU A 37 0.86 7.22 18.00
CA LEU A 37 -0.52 7.62 17.72
C LEU A 37 -1.55 6.61 18.25
N GLY A 38 -1.23 5.31 18.17
CA GLY A 38 -2.15 4.20 18.42
C GLY A 38 -3.29 4.14 17.42
N LEU A 39 -4.06 3.05 17.41
CA LEU A 39 -5.24 2.93 16.57
C LEU A 39 -6.25 4.05 16.89
N PRO A 40 -6.82 4.70 15.87
CA PRO A 40 -7.82 5.73 16.10
C PRO A 40 -9.08 5.10 16.70
N SER A 41 -9.64 5.79 17.67
CA SER A 41 -10.90 5.40 18.33
C SER A 41 -12.07 6.22 17.80
N GLN A 42 -13.30 5.76 18.03
CA GLN A 42 -14.51 6.49 17.70
C GLN A 42 -14.67 7.83 18.44
N GLN A 43 -13.80 8.14 19.39
CA GLN A 43 -13.74 9.46 20.05
C GLN A 43 -13.13 10.53 19.14
N ARG A 44 -12.36 10.14 18.12
CA ARG A 44 -11.87 11.06 17.09
C ARG A 44 -12.98 11.33 16.07
N GLU A 45 -13.21 12.58 15.72
CA GLU A 45 -14.30 12.99 14.84
C GLU A 45 -14.27 12.27 13.48
N ALA A 46 -13.09 12.14 12.86
CA ALA A 46 -12.91 11.44 11.58
C ALA A 46 -13.29 9.95 11.65
N TRP A 47 -13.25 9.34 12.83
CA TRP A 47 -13.48 7.91 13.06
C TRP A 47 -14.77 7.62 13.82
N ARG A 48 -15.59 8.64 14.07
CA ARG A 48 -16.81 8.55 14.90
C ARG A 48 -17.74 7.41 14.51
N TYR A 49 -17.87 7.16 13.21
CA TYR A 49 -18.76 6.13 12.66
C TYR A 49 -18.05 4.86 12.22
N THR A 50 -16.74 4.74 12.42
CA THR A 50 -15.93 3.60 12.02
C THR A 50 -15.21 2.99 13.21
N SER A 51 -15.53 1.74 13.54
CA SER A 51 -14.84 1.00 14.60
C SER A 51 -13.73 0.15 14.01
N LEU A 52 -12.53 0.31 14.52
CA LEU A 52 -11.37 -0.53 14.18
C LEU A 52 -11.15 -1.68 15.18
N ALA A 53 -12.10 -1.91 16.09
CA ALA A 53 -11.99 -2.96 17.11
C ALA A 53 -11.86 -4.38 16.53
N THR A 54 -12.23 -4.57 15.27
CA THR A 54 -12.08 -5.84 14.54
C THR A 54 -10.71 -6.03 13.90
N LEU A 55 -9.88 -4.97 13.79
CA LEU A 55 -8.50 -5.06 13.28
C LEU A 55 -7.51 -5.66 14.32
N ARG A 56 -7.99 -6.59 15.12
CA ARG A 56 -7.20 -7.31 16.14
C ARG A 56 -6.64 -8.62 15.60
N GLY A 57 -6.83 -8.89 14.31
CA GLY A 57 -6.39 -10.11 13.65
C GLY A 57 -4.98 -10.02 13.08
N GLU A 58 -4.60 -11.07 12.38
CA GLU A 58 -3.32 -11.13 11.69
C GLU A 58 -3.27 -10.09 10.57
N LEU A 59 -2.20 -9.29 10.54
CA LEU A 59 -1.90 -8.35 9.44
C LEU A 59 -1.30 -9.05 8.22
N THR A 60 -1.09 -10.35 8.31
CA THR A 60 -0.56 -11.15 7.21
C THR A 60 -1.67 -11.44 6.20
N GLY A 61 -1.47 -10.95 4.98
CA GLY A 61 -2.36 -11.26 3.86
C GLY A 61 -2.39 -12.78 3.63
N GLN A 62 -3.58 -13.35 3.50
CA GLN A 62 -3.71 -14.71 2.97
C GLN A 62 -3.30 -14.69 1.51
N ALA A 63 -2.49 -15.68 1.10
CA ALA A 63 -2.25 -15.91 -0.32
C ALA A 63 -3.59 -16.21 -1.00
N LEU A 64 -4.05 -15.32 -1.86
CA LEU A 64 -5.28 -15.50 -2.61
C LEU A 64 -4.98 -16.22 -3.92
N ASP A 65 -5.85 -17.16 -4.30
CA ASP A 65 -5.76 -17.82 -5.59
C ASP A 65 -6.16 -16.82 -6.70
N SER A 66 -5.18 -16.31 -7.42
CA SER A 66 -5.39 -15.37 -8.52
C SER A 66 -6.26 -15.95 -9.64
N THR A 67 -6.25 -17.28 -9.81
CA THR A 67 -7.07 -17.97 -10.82
C THR A 67 -8.56 -17.86 -10.50
N ALA A 68 -8.92 -18.02 -9.23
CA ALA A 68 -10.32 -17.88 -8.78
C ALA A 68 -10.84 -16.44 -8.89
N LEU A 69 -9.94 -15.46 -8.95
CA LEU A 69 -10.28 -14.05 -9.06
C LEU A 69 -10.38 -13.54 -10.50
N ALA A 70 -9.87 -14.28 -11.49
CA ALA A 70 -9.80 -13.84 -12.88
C ALA A 70 -11.17 -13.45 -13.46
N GLU A 71 -12.22 -14.23 -13.17
CA GLU A 71 -13.59 -13.93 -13.63
C GLU A 71 -14.14 -12.65 -12.95
N THR A 72 -13.89 -12.50 -11.66
CA THR A 72 -14.31 -11.31 -10.91
C THR A 72 -13.60 -10.06 -11.43
N VAL A 73 -12.30 -10.15 -11.66
CA VAL A 73 -11.50 -9.05 -12.22
C VAL A 73 -12.01 -8.69 -13.62
N ALA A 74 -12.24 -9.70 -14.48
CA ALA A 74 -12.74 -9.47 -15.84
C ALA A 74 -14.09 -8.73 -15.86
N ALA A 75 -14.98 -9.05 -14.91
CA ALA A 75 -16.29 -8.42 -14.80
C ALA A 75 -16.23 -6.95 -14.32
N GLN A 76 -15.12 -6.52 -13.73
CA GLN A 76 -14.93 -5.17 -13.21
C GLN A 76 -14.10 -4.26 -14.14
N LYS A 77 -13.57 -4.79 -15.24
CA LYS A 77 -12.75 -4.03 -16.17
C LYS A 77 -13.54 -2.93 -16.88
N ILE A 78 -12.95 -1.74 -16.91
CA ILE A 78 -13.46 -0.61 -17.69
C ILE A 78 -12.87 -0.70 -19.11
N ASP A 79 -13.74 -0.70 -20.11
CA ASP A 79 -13.31 -0.77 -21.51
C ASP A 79 -12.39 0.40 -21.87
N GLY A 80 -11.27 0.08 -22.50
CA GLY A 80 -10.27 1.07 -22.94
C GLY A 80 -9.35 1.58 -21.84
N ALA A 81 -9.50 1.14 -20.59
CA ALA A 81 -8.58 1.47 -19.51
C ALA A 81 -7.37 0.54 -19.46
N LEU A 82 -6.27 1.04 -18.90
CA LEU A 82 -5.18 0.22 -18.41
C LEU A 82 -5.54 -0.34 -17.04
N HIS A 83 -5.44 -1.63 -16.87
CA HIS A 83 -5.82 -2.28 -15.61
C HIS A 83 -4.58 -2.68 -14.82
N LEU A 84 -4.50 -2.27 -13.56
CA LEU A 84 -3.48 -2.65 -12.60
C LEU A 84 -4.17 -3.41 -11.47
N VAL A 85 -3.98 -4.71 -11.43
CA VAL A 85 -4.68 -5.59 -10.49
C VAL A 85 -3.81 -5.89 -9.28
N PHE A 86 -4.36 -5.62 -8.11
CA PHE A 86 -3.76 -5.96 -6.82
C PHE A 86 -4.66 -6.91 -6.06
N VAL A 87 -4.08 -7.93 -5.48
CA VAL A 87 -4.78 -8.92 -4.66
C VAL A 87 -4.11 -8.97 -3.28
N ALA A 88 -4.85 -8.65 -2.25
CA ALA A 88 -4.32 -8.55 -0.89
C ALA A 88 -3.07 -7.66 -0.76
N GLY A 89 -3.00 -6.58 -1.56
CA GLY A 89 -1.87 -5.65 -1.56
C GLY A 89 -0.68 -6.08 -2.43
N GLN A 90 -0.77 -7.19 -3.16
CA GLN A 90 0.26 -7.68 -4.07
C GLN A 90 -0.13 -7.45 -5.52
N PHE A 91 0.77 -6.94 -6.33
CA PHE A 91 0.56 -6.76 -7.77
C PHE A 91 0.46 -8.12 -8.48
N VAL A 92 -0.53 -8.26 -9.35
CA VAL A 92 -0.78 -9.49 -10.12
C VAL A 92 -0.62 -9.19 -11.61
N PRO A 93 0.60 -9.36 -12.18
CA PRO A 93 0.88 -9.06 -13.58
C PRO A 93 -0.03 -9.81 -14.56
N GLU A 94 -0.35 -11.08 -14.27
CA GLU A 94 -1.14 -11.96 -15.13
C GLU A 94 -2.58 -11.49 -15.32
N LEU A 95 -3.11 -10.72 -14.38
CA LEU A 95 -4.45 -10.12 -14.43
C LEU A 95 -4.44 -8.67 -14.89
N SER A 96 -3.25 -8.08 -15.00
CA SER A 96 -3.04 -6.67 -15.35
C SER A 96 -2.83 -6.47 -16.85
N SER A 97 -2.95 -5.24 -17.30
CA SER A 97 -2.61 -4.85 -18.67
C SER A 97 -1.10 -4.86 -18.89
N THR A 98 -0.67 -5.05 -20.14
CA THR A 98 0.73 -4.78 -20.53
C THR A 98 1.01 -3.30 -20.37
N LEU A 99 2.05 -2.95 -19.61
CA LEU A 99 2.36 -1.58 -19.19
C LEU A 99 3.44 -0.90 -20.04
N GLU A 100 3.81 -1.52 -21.17
CA GLU A 100 4.89 -1.03 -22.05
C GLU A 100 4.36 -0.17 -23.19
N GLY A 101 5.18 0.78 -23.63
CA GLY A 101 4.99 1.49 -24.91
C GLY A 101 3.98 2.64 -24.88
N ILE A 102 3.64 3.19 -23.72
CA ILE A 102 2.77 4.36 -23.62
C ILE A 102 3.68 5.61 -23.51
N ASP A 103 3.61 6.45 -24.53
CA ASP A 103 4.46 7.63 -24.58
C ASP A 103 4.19 8.58 -23.40
N GLY A 104 5.25 8.93 -22.71
CA GLY A 104 5.20 9.84 -21.57
C GLY A 104 4.59 9.24 -20.28
N LEU A 105 4.28 7.94 -20.24
CA LEU A 105 3.81 7.23 -19.05
C LEU A 105 4.82 6.15 -18.66
N SER A 106 5.27 6.17 -17.42
CA SER A 106 6.03 5.10 -16.79
C SER A 106 5.23 4.50 -15.64
N ILE A 107 5.09 3.19 -15.64
CA ILE A 107 4.43 2.46 -14.57
C ILE A 107 5.41 1.39 -14.08
N GLY A 108 5.74 1.42 -12.82
CA GLY A 108 6.65 0.50 -12.16
C GLY A 108 6.05 -0.12 -10.90
N ASN A 109 6.64 -1.23 -10.47
CA ASN A 109 6.32 -1.84 -9.20
C ASN A 109 6.98 -1.02 -8.07
N LEU A 110 6.23 -0.73 -7.00
CA LEU A 110 6.75 -0.02 -5.85
C LEU A 110 7.86 -0.80 -5.16
N ALA A 111 7.74 -2.12 -5.05
CA ALA A 111 8.75 -2.97 -4.41
C ALA A 111 10.13 -2.84 -5.06
N ASP A 112 10.17 -2.69 -6.39
CA ASP A 112 11.42 -2.52 -7.16
C ASP A 112 11.99 -1.10 -7.10
N SER A 113 11.19 -0.14 -6.58
CA SER A 113 11.50 1.29 -6.57
C SER A 113 11.74 1.85 -5.17
N LEU A 114 11.69 0.99 -4.12
CA LEU A 114 11.79 1.46 -2.72
C LEU A 114 13.17 1.98 -2.32
N ASP A 115 14.22 1.65 -3.06
CA ASP A 115 15.58 2.20 -2.90
C ASP A 115 15.76 3.55 -3.63
N ASP A 116 14.80 4.01 -4.40
CA ASP A 116 14.83 5.35 -4.97
C ASP A 116 14.46 6.40 -3.91
N THR A 117 15.37 7.36 -3.69
CA THR A 117 15.18 8.46 -2.73
C THR A 117 13.88 9.24 -2.96
N THR A 118 13.39 9.26 -4.19
CA THR A 118 12.12 9.92 -4.54
C THR A 118 10.94 9.15 -3.98
N VAL A 119 10.96 7.82 -4.04
CA VAL A 119 9.92 6.95 -3.48
C VAL A 119 9.94 7.02 -1.97
N ASP A 120 11.13 6.98 -1.36
CA ASP A 120 11.32 7.19 0.08
C ASP A 120 10.65 8.50 0.54
N GLN A 121 10.85 9.58 -0.20
CA GLN A 121 10.24 10.88 0.11
C GLN A 121 8.71 10.86 -0.01
N ILE A 122 8.15 10.18 -1.01
CA ILE A 122 6.69 10.06 -1.19
C ILE A 122 6.08 9.24 -0.05
N VAL A 123 6.70 8.12 0.30
CA VAL A 123 6.23 7.26 1.40
C VAL A 123 6.33 8.00 2.73
N LEU A 124 7.41 8.74 2.96
CA LEU A 124 7.59 9.55 4.17
C LEU A 124 6.63 10.74 4.21
N ALA A 125 6.40 11.44 3.10
CA ALA A 125 5.49 12.58 3.02
C ALA A 125 4.03 12.17 3.33
N GLY A 126 3.60 11.00 2.88
CA GLY A 126 2.30 10.42 3.27
C GLY A 126 2.18 10.23 4.79
N GLY A 127 3.30 10.08 5.50
CA GLY A 127 3.37 9.94 6.94
C GLY A 127 3.41 11.26 7.74
N GLU A 128 3.43 12.43 7.14
CA GLU A 128 3.55 13.71 7.88
C GLU A 128 2.25 14.19 8.53
N ASN A 129 1.10 13.64 8.16
CA ASN A 129 -0.15 14.02 8.81
C ASN A 129 -0.20 13.45 10.24
N PRO A 130 -0.25 14.30 11.29
CA PRO A 130 -0.15 13.86 12.68
C PRO A 130 -1.30 12.98 13.15
N ASP A 131 -2.40 12.90 12.41
CA ASP A 131 -3.60 12.15 12.81
C ASP A 131 -3.79 10.81 12.08
N GLU A 132 -2.87 10.41 11.21
CA GLU A 132 -3.06 9.24 10.34
C GLU A 132 -2.26 8.02 10.80
N ALA A 133 -2.67 7.42 11.91
CA ALA A 133 -2.03 6.21 12.44
C ALA A 133 -2.02 5.05 11.41
N LEU A 134 -3.08 4.89 10.61
CA LEU A 134 -3.14 3.83 9.61
C LEU A 134 -2.23 4.09 8.41
N VAL A 135 -1.99 5.34 8.05
CA VAL A 135 -0.99 5.69 7.02
C VAL A 135 0.40 5.32 7.51
N ALA A 136 0.71 5.63 8.77
CA ALA A 136 1.97 5.25 9.38
C ALA A 136 2.15 3.72 9.44
N LEU A 137 1.11 2.97 9.84
CA LEU A 137 1.13 1.51 9.85
C LEU A 137 1.32 0.94 8.43
N ASN A 138 0.60 1.49 7.45
CA ASN A 138 0.77 1.10 6.05
C ASN A 138 2.19 1.38 5.56
N GLY A 139 2.75 2.55 5.85
CA GLY A 139 4.13 2.86 5.53
C GLY A 139 5.12 1.85 6.10
N ALA A 140 4.94 1.46 7.36
CA ALA A 140 5.82 0.46 8.00
C ALA A 140 5.77 -0.92 7.32
N LEU A 141 4.59 -1.33 6.82
CA LEU A 141 4.31 -2.68 6.33
C LEU A 141 4.16 -2.78 4.80
N VAL A 142 4.30 -1.68 4.07
CA VAL A 142 4.14 -1.70 2.61
C VAL A 142 5.08 -2.71 1.97
N SER A 143 4.50 -3.66 1.24
CA SER A 143 5.25 -4.74 0.60
C SER A 143 5.26 -4.61 -0.92
N ASP A 144 4.24 -3.95 -1.47
CA ASP A 144 4.05 -3.81 -2.90
C ASP A 144 3.16 -2.60 -3.20
N GLY A 145 3.04 -2.25 -4.47
CA GLY A 145 2.25 -1.12 -4.93
C GLY A 145 2.59 -0.74 -6.36
N VAL A 146 2.16 0.44 -6.77
CA VAL A 146 2.46 0.96 -8.10
C VAL A 146 3.06 2.37 -8.01
N VAL A 147 4.06 2.62 -8.82
CA VAL A 147 4.60 3.95 -9.08
C VAL A 147 4.17 4.35 -10.49
N ILE A 148 3.40 5.41 -10.59
CA ILE A 148 2.91 5.97 -11.85
C ILE A 148 3.56 7.34 -12.04
N ALA A 149 4.39 7.47 -13.05
CA ALA A 149 5.04 8.74 -13.40
C ALA A 149 4.59 9.19 -14.79
N VAL A 150 4.11 10.43 -14.88
CA VAL A 150 3.73 11.08 -16.13
C VAL A 150 4.75 12.16 -16.43
N ALA A 151 5.38 12.08 -17.61
CA ALA A 151 6.36 13.07 -18.03
C ALA A 151 5.71 14.46 -18.18
N GLU A 152 6.49 15.52 -17.92
CA GLU A 152 6.03 16.89 -18.08
C GLU A 152 5.55 17.15 -19.52
N GLY A 153 4.35 17.67 -19.66
CA GLY A 153 3.73 17.96 -20.97
C GLY A 153 3.15 16.73 -21.68
N ALA A 154 3.28 15.53 -21.12
CA ALA A 154 2.66 14.34 -21.70
C ALA A 154 1.14 14.33 -21.48
N SER A 155 0.44 13.67 -22.41
CA SER A 155 -1.01 13.46 -22.33
C SER A 155 -1.31 11.97 -22.45
N VAL A 156 -1.78 11.37 -21.38
CA VAL A 156 -2.18 9.97 -21.35
C VAL A 156 -3.67 9.87 -21.65
N ALA A 157 -4.01 9.32 -22.83
CA ALA A 157 -5.40 9.27 -23.30
C ALA A 157 -6.23 8.16 -22.63
N GLN A 158 -5.57 7.11 -22.14
CA GLN A 158 -6.24 5.97 -21.54
C GLN A 158 -6.41 6.17 -20.02
N PRO A 159 -7.60 5.92 -19.47
CA PRO A 159 -7.76 5.83 -18.02
C PRO A 159 -6.89 4.72 -17.42
N ILE A 160 -6.46 4.91 -16.18
CA ILE A 160 -5.78 3.86 -15.40
C ILE A 160 -6.77 3.42 -14.32
N GLN A 161 -7.09 2.14 -14.30
CA GLN A 161 -7.93 1.50 -13.29
C GLN A 161 -7.05 0.68 -12.35
N LEU A 162 -7.16 0.95 -11.06
CA LEU A 162 -6.58 0.18 -9.96
C LEU A 162 -7.66 -0.68 -9.33
#